data_357ae336573e4c1ca07e186995aaa5cc
#
_entry.id   357ae336573e4c1ca07e186995aaa5cc
#
_cell.length_a   1.000
_cell.length_b   1.000
_cell.length_c   1.000
_cell.angle_alpha   90.00
_cell.angle_beta   90.00
_cell.angle_gamma   90.00
#
_symmetry.space_group_name_H-M   'P 1'
#
loop_
_entity.id
_entity.type
_entity.pdbx_description
1 polymer ?
#
loop_
_entity_poly.entity_id
_entity_poly.type
_entity_poly.pdbx_seq_one_letter_code
_entity_poly.pdbx_strand_id
1 'polypeptide(L)'
;MQTDTINILVVDDVPQNLVAISALLERPGLNIIQAQSGQEALEVLLVERVALALIDVQMPQMDGFELAELMRGSERTRTVPLIFLTAGARERTSWFRGYEAGAVDFLFKPIDETILRSKVNVFVELFAKERQLSRQLEELKAALSLNELFTAVLGHDLRNPLSAILNGAELLARSSPEPMVVSTAGRIKSSGKRMADMVEQLLDVARIRAGGLELRRERTSIESLCRNIVEELAAAHPHARVNISCSGDVHADADASRMAQVVSNLLSNALQHGAAQDPVELEVDGTEPGRLGIRIRNAGSIPEAALPAIFQPFHSRQAINRPNQGLGLGLYIVRMFVESHGGTVNVESADGHTTFTVSIPRR
;
A
#
# COMPACT_ATOMS: atom_id res chain seq x y z
N MET A 1 7.33 -21.08 -23.90
CA MET A 1 6.58 -19.81 -23.98
C MET A 1 5.26 -20.15 -24.66
N GLN A 2 4.19 -20.27 -23.89
CA GLN A 2 2.83 -20.33 -24.49
C GLN A 2 2.59 -18.94 -25.07
N THR A 3 2.52 -18.85 -26.39
CA THR A 3 2.07 -17.67 -27.09
C THR A 3 0.60 -17.45 -26.68
N ASP A 4 0.36 -16.45 -25.86
CA ASP A 4 -0.96 -16.05 -25.41
C ASP A 4 -1.79 -15.60 -26.62
N THR A 5 -2.49 -16.52 -27.23
CA THR A 5 -3.35 -16.28 -28.40
C THR A 5 -4.54 -15.45 -27.97
N ILE A 6 -4.86 -14.41 -28.71
CA ILE A 6 -6.01 -13.53 -28.50
C ILE A 6 -7.14 -13.98 -29.41
N ASN A 7 -8.28 -14.34 -28.81
CA ASN A 7 -9.44 -14.79 -29.55
C ASN A 7 -10.26 -13.63 -30.07
N ILE A 8 -10.64 -13.70 -31.34
CA ILE A 8 -11.62 -12.82 -31.98
C ILE A 8 -12.76 -13.70 -32.47
N LEU A 9 -13.98 -13.37 -32.13
CA LEU A 9 -15.17 -14.05 -32.60
C LEU A 9 -15.68 -13.37 -33.88
N VAL A 10 -15.95 -14.17 -34.91
CA VAL A 10 -16.58 -13.71 -36.15
C VAL A 10 -17.88 -14.47 -36.34
N VAL A 11 -18.98 -13.77 -36.47
CA VAL A 11 -20.34 -14.35 -36.58
C VAL A 11 -20.96 -13.89 -37.91
N ASP A 12 -21.25 -14.84 -38.80
CA ASP A 12 -21.90 -14.57 -40.10
C ASP A 12 -22.52 -15.89 -40.57
N ASP A 13 -23.76 -15.87 -41.02
CA ASP A 13 -24.47 -17.08 -41.45
C ASP A 13 -23.98 -17.63 -42.81
N VAL A 14 -23.18 -16.84 -43.53
CA VAL A 14 -22.59 -17.23 -44.83
C VAL A 14 -21.15 -17.71 -44.61
N PRO A 15 -20.86 -19.02 -44.78
CA PRO A 15 -19.51 -19.58 -44.50
C PRO A 15 -18.39 -18.91 -45.32
N GLN A 16 -18.69 -18.45 -46.53
CA GLN A 16 -17.72 -17.73 -47.39
C GLN A 16 -17.27 -16.41 -46.78
N ASN A 17 -18.15 -15.71 -46.06
CA ASN A 17 -17.82 -14.48 -45.36
C ASN A 17 -16.88 -14.74 -44.17
N LEU A 18 -17.18 -15.80 -43.41
CA LEU A 18 -16.32 -16.24 -42.29
C LEU A 18 -14.90 -16.55 -42.74
N VAL A 19 -14.78 -17.32 -43.85
CA VAL A 19 -13.47 -17.65 -44.44
C VAL A 19 -12.74 -16.36 -44.91
N ALA A 20 -13.43 -15.48 -45.60
CA ALA A 20 -12.86 -14.24 -46.12
C ALA A 20 -12.36 -13.34 -44.97
N ILE A 21 -13.17 -13.09 -43.95
CA ILE A 21 -12.81 -12.25 -42.81
C ILE A 21 -11.65 -12.88 -42.04
N SER A 22 -11.70 -14.21 -41.83
CA SER A 22 -10.62 -14.93 -41.14
C SER A 22 -9.29 -14.80 -41.88
N ALA A 23 -9.27 -14.96 -43.20
CA ALA A 23 -8.09 -14.78 -44.02
C ALA A 23 -7.53 -13.35 -43.98
N LEU A 24 -8.41 -12.34 -43.92
CA LEU A 24 -7.98 -10.93 -43.76
C LEU A 24 -7.35 -10.65 -42.39
N LEU A 25 -7.74 -11.39 -41.35
CA LEU A 25 -7.25 -11.19 -39.96
C LEU A 25 -6.14 -12.16 -39.58
N GLU A 26 -5.83 -13.14 -40.40
CA GLU A 26 -4.84 -14.18 -40.11
C GLU A 26 -3.47 -13.57 -39.84
N ARG A 27 -2.96 -13.78 -38.61
CA ARG A 27 -1.63 -13.37 -38.21
C ARG A 27 -1.18 -14.10 -36.93
N PRO A 28 0.14 -14.18 -36.66
CA PRO A 28 0.65 -14.77 -35.41
C PRO A 28 0.06 -14.08 -34.16
N GLY A 29 -0.38 -14.88 -33.18
CA GLY A 29 -0.92 -14.41 -31.91
C GLY A 29 -2.43 -14.09 -31.92
N LEU A 30 -3.12 -14.19 -33.07
CA LEU A 30 -4.58 -14.15 -33.13
C LEU A 30 -5.16 -15.53 -33.42
N ASN A 31 -6.27 -15.81 -32.77
CA ASN A 31 -7.11 -16.97 -33.04
C ASN A 31 -8.51 -16.48 -33.45
N ILE A 32 -8.94 -16.83 -34.65
CA ILE A 32 -10.26 -16.43 -35.16
C ILE A 32 -11.23 -17.58 -34.94
N ILE A 33 -12.17 -17.35 -34.04
CA ILE A 33 -13.25 -18.29 -33.74
C ILE A 33 -14.42 -17.91 -34.61
N GLN A 34 -14.92 -18.86 -35.41
CA GLN A 34 -16.03 -18.67 -36.33
C GLN A 34 -17.31 -19.21 -35.73
N ALA A 35 -18.42 -18.51 -35.90
CA ALA A 35 -19.77 -18.97 -35.56
C ALA A 35 -20.72 -18.65 -36.72
N GLN A 36 -21.55 -19.64 -37.10
CA GLN A 36 -22.49 -19.49 -38.22
C GLN A 36 -23.88 -19.01 -37.77
N SER A 37 -24.07 -18.82 -36.48
CA SER A 37 -25.33 -18.31 -35.91
C SER A 37 -25.12 -17.58 -34.59
N GLY A 38 -26.11 -16.81 -34.18
CA GLY A 38 -26.10 -16.17 -32.84
C GLY A 38 -26.06 -17.17 -31.72
N GLN A 39 -26.70 -18.32 -31.86
CA GLN A 39 -26.68 -19.38 -30.85
C GLN A 39 -25.27 -19.99 -30.67
N GLU A 40 -24.61 -20.34 -31.79
CA GLU A 40 -23.23 -20.86 -31.75
C GLU A 40 -22.26 -19.80 -31.16
N ALA A 41 -22.45 -18.52 -31.49
CA ALA A 41 -21.69 -17.44 -30.90
C ALA A 41 -21.85 -17.36 -29.36
N LEU A 42 -23.05 -17.52 -28.84
CA LEU A 42 -23.30 -17.56 -27.40
C LEU A 42 -22.63 -18.77 -26.72
N GLU A 43 -22.67 -19.94 -27.36
CA GLU A 43 -21.99 -21.16 -26.85
C GLU A 43 -20.46 -20.93 -26.76
N VAL A 44 -19.86 -20.35 -27.80
CA VAL A 44 -18.43 -19.95 -27.78
C VAL A 44 -18.14 -18.99 -26.63
N LEU A 45 -18.96 -17.98 -26.45
CA LEU A 45 -18.79 -16.96 -25.41
C LEU A 45 -18.96 -17.50 -23.97
N LEU A 46 -19.61 -18.64 -23.79
CA LEU A 46 -19.69 -19.34 -22.50
C LEU A 46 -18.35 -19.96 -22.09
N VAL A 47 -17.54 -20.36 -23.05
CA VAL A 47 -16.29 -21.10 -22.80
C VAL A 47 -15.07 -20.18 -22.98
N GLU A 48 -15.03 -19.46 -24.09
CA GLU A 48 -13.86 -18.69 -24.52
C GLU A 48 -13.92 -17.22 -24.07
N ARG A 49 -12.76 -16.67 -23.72
CA ARG A 49 -12.60 -15.22 -23.56
C ARG A 49 -12.24 -14.60 -24.90
N VAL A 50 -13.00 -13.62 -25.32
CA VAL A 50 -12.91 -12.98 -26.64
C VAL A 50 -12.55 -11.52 -26.46
N ALA A 51 -11.59 -11.05 -27.24
CA ALA A 51 -11.14 -9.65 -27.21
C ALA A 51 -12.06 -8.72 -28.02
N LEU A 52 -12.73 -9.26 -29.05
CA LEU A 52 -13.61 -8.54 -29.95
C LEU A 52 -14.57 -9.54 -30.63
N ALA A 53 -15.82 -9.14 -30.81
CA ALA A 53 -16.79 -9.84 -31.63
C ALA A 53 -17.12 -9.01 -32.89
N LEU A 54 -16.98 -9.62 -34.07
CA LEU A 54 -17.42 -9.09 -35.36
C LEU A 54 -18.73 -9.82 -35.71
N ILE A 55 -19.84 -9.10 -35.80
CA ILE A 55 -21.17 -9.72 -35.87
C ILE A 55 -21.89 -9.19 -37.10
N ASP A 56 -22.30 -10.10 -38.00
CA ASP A 56 -23.21 -9.73 -39.08
C ASP A 56 -24.58 -9.34 -38.51
N VAL A 57 -25.12 -8.25 -39.03
CA VAL A 57 -26.45 -7.75 -38.63
C VAL A 57 -27.56 -8.67 -39.15
N GLN A 58 -27.43 -9.14 -40.39
CA GLN A 58 -28.49 -9.90 -41.05
C GLN A 58 -28.24 -11.38 -41.00
N MET A 59 -28.73 -12.04 -40.00
CA MET A 59 -28.65 -13.50 -39.80
C MET A 59 -30.05 -14.07 -39.59
N PRO A 60 -30.30 -15.33 -40.05
CA PRO A 60 -31.57 -16.01 -39.82
C PRO A 60 -31.74 -16.39 -38.33
N GLN A 61 -32.98 -16.48 -37.87
CA GLN A 61 -33.41 -16.86 -36.52
C GLN A 61 -33.05 -15.82 -35.43
N MET A 62 -31.80 -15.42 -35.30
CA MET A 62 -31.33 -14.44 -34.37
C MET A 62 -30.48 -13.40 -35.12
N ASP A 63 -30.96 -12.16 -35.20
CA ASP A 63 -30.19 -11.09 -35.84
C ASP A 63 -29.00 -10.63 -34.95
N GLY A 64 -28.07 -9.89 -35.55
CA GLY A 64 -26.88 -9.44 -34.83
C GLY A 64 -27.20 -8.49 -33.66
N PHE A 65 -28.31 -7.76 -33.72
CA PHE A 65 -28.72 -6.87 -32.63
C PHE A 65 -29.28 -7.68 -31.44
N GLU A 66 -30.08 -8.70 -31.70
CA GLU A 66 -30.58 -9.62 -30.66
C GLU A 66 -29.44 -10.34 -29.95
N LEU A 67 -28.43 -10.80 -30.72
CA LEU A 67 -27.22 -11.38 -30.16
C LEU A 67 -26.49 -10.38 -29.24
N ALA A 68 -26.33 -9.14 -29.67
CA ALA A 68 -25.68 -8.09 -28.90
C ALA A 68 -26.45 -7.78 -27.59
N GLU A 69 -27.78 -7.73 -27.63
CA GLU A 69 -28.62 -7.53 -26.44
C GLU A 69 -28.41 -8.68 -25.43
N LEU A 70 -28.39 -9.93 -25.89
CA LEU A 70 -28.11 -11.10 -25.04
C LEU A 70 -26.69 -11.04 -24.44
N MET A 71 -25.71 -10.64 -25.23
CA MET A 71 -24.34 -10.44 -24.73
C MET A 71 -24.26 -9.35 -23.65
N ARG A 72 -25.00 -8.26 -23.79
CA ARG A 72 -25.06 -7.19 -22.77
C ARG A 72 -25.81 -7.59 -21.52
N GLY A 73 -26.78 -8.47 -21.64
CA GLY A 73 -27.53 -9.04 -20.49
C GLY A 73 -26.72 -10.00 -19.61
N SER A 74 -25.58 -10.51 -20.07
CA SER A 74 -24.73 -11.43 -19.32
C SER A 74 -23.54 -10.72 -18.71
N GLU A 75 -23.29 -10.92 -17.42
CA GLU A 75 -22.17 -10.33 -16.70
C GLU A 75 -20.80 -10.69 -17.30
N ARG A 76 -20.71 -11.89 -17.88
CA ARG A 76 -19.47 -12.40 -18.49
C ARG A 76 -19.13 -11.74 -19.83
N THR A 77 -20.14 -11.39 -20.62
CA THR A 77 -19.97 -10.94 -22.02
C THR A 77 -20.31 -9.47 -22.23
N ARG A 78 -20.94 -8.80 -21.27
CA ARG A 78 -21.36 -7.40 -21.37
C ARG A 78 -20.24 -6.42 -21.70
N THR A 79 -19.00 -6.77 -21.35
CA THR A 79 -17.82 -5.90 -21.58
C THR A 79 -17.09 -6.23 -22.88
N VAL A 80 -17.45 -7.32 -23.59
CA VAL A 80 -16.83 -7.68 -24.87
C VAL A 80 -17.19 -6.62 -25.92
N PRO A 81 -16.19 -5.95 -26.51
CA PRO A 81 -16.44 -4.99 -27.60
C PRO A 81 -17.05 -5.73 -28.80
N LEU A 82 -18.01 -5.07 -29.48
CA LEU A 82 -18.56 -5.61 -30.71
C LEU A 82 -18.57 -4.58 -31.83
N ILE A 83 -18.32 -5.06 -33.04
CA ILE A 83 -18.39 -4.31 -34.29
C ILE A 83 -19.40 -5.02 -35.18
N PHE A 84 -20.43 -4.28 -35.66
CA PHE A 84 -21.38 -4.82 -36.59
C PHE A 84 -20.86 -4.79 -38.00
N LEU A 85 -21.11 -5.87 -38.76
CA LEU A 85 -20.89 -5.96 -40.18
C LEU A 85 -22.25 -5.78 -40.88
N THR A 86 -22.39 -4.80 -41.77
CA THR A 86 -23.69 -4.47 -42.38
C THR A 86 -23.57 -4.11 -43.89
N ALA A 87 -24.56 -4.50 -44.69
CA ALA A 87 -24.65 -4.18 -46.08
C ALA A 87 -25.25 -2.76 -46.37
N GLY A 88 -25.87 -2.14 -45.37
CA GLY A 88 -26.69 -0.93 -45.59
C GLY A 88 -26.09 0.36 -45.00
N ALA A 89 -25.59 1.25 -45.88
CA ALA A 89 -25.22 2.63 -45.47
C ALA A 89 -26.44 3.57 -45.33
N ARG A 90 -27.67 3.14 -45.62
CA ARG A 90 -28.83 4.02 -45.80
C ARG A 90 -29.87 4.05 -44.69
N GLU A 91 -29.84 3.18 -43.71
CA GLU A 91 -30.84 3.17 -42.65
C GLU A 91 -30.29 3.79 -41.35
N ARG A 92 -30.50 5.09 -41.18
CA ARG A 92 -30.21 5.83 -39.92
C ARG A 92 -30.79 5.15 -38.67
N THR A 93 -31.90 4.45 -38.82
CA THR A 93 -32.58 3.70 -37.76
C THR A 93 -31.77 2.50 -37.25
N SER A 94 -31.01 1.80 -38.09
CA SER A 94 -30.15 0.66 -37.71
C SER A 94 -28.98 1.12 -36.88
N TRP A 95 -28.43 2.31 -37.08
CA TRP A 95 -27.31 2.85 -36.34
C TRP A 95 -27.68 3.12 -34.88
N PHE A 96 -28.86 3.73 -34.65
CA PHE A 96 -29.35 4.00 -33.31
C PHE A 96 -29.56 2.68 -32.51
N ARG A 97 -30.18 1.67 -33.10
CA ARG A 97 -30.35 0.34 -32.47
C ARG A 97 -29.03 -0.31 -32.16
N GLY A 98 -28.03 -0.23 -33.02
CA GLY A 98 -26.73 -0.81 -32.79
C GLY A 98 -25.94 -0.15 -31.65
N TYR A 99 -25.97 1.18 -31.56
CA TYR A 99 -25.36 1.89 -30.41
C TYR A 99 -26.14 1.62 -29.10
N GLU A 100 -27.47 1.56 -29.13
CA GLU A 100 -28.29 1.17 -27.98
C GLU A 100 -28.02 -0.28 -27.55
N ALA A 101 -27.79 -1.19 -28.50
CA ALA A 101 -27.35 -2.57 -28.24
C ALA A 101 -25.88 -2.65 -27.75
N GLY A 102 -25.19 -1.52 -27.65
CA GLY A 102 -23.83 -1.42 -27.08
C GLY A 102 -22.71 -1.70 -28.07
N ALA A 103 -22.92 -1.59 -29.38
CA ALA A 103 -21.86 -1.65 -30.36
C ALA A 103 -20.88 -0.49 -30.17
N VAL A 104 -19.61 -0.80 -30.39
CA VAL A 104 -18.55 0.20 -30.35
C VAL A 104 -18.38 0.84 -31.73
N ASP A 105 -18.68 0.07 -32.80
CA ASP A 105 -18.46 0.52 -34.20
C ASP A 105 -19.22 -0.34 -35.23
N PHE A 106 -19.16 0.13 -36.51
CA PHE A 106 -19.73 -0.52 -37.67
C PHE A 106 -18.71 -0.67 -38.77
N LEU A 107 -18.84 -1.73 -39.60
CA LEU A 107 -18.13 -1.96 -40.84
C LEU A 107 -19.11 -2.28 -41.94
N PHE A 108 -18.95 -1.57 -43.07
CA PHE A 108 -19.83 -1.73 -44.24
C PHE A 108 -19.28 -2.78 -45.19
N LYS A 109 -20.15 -3.68 -45.65
CA LYS A 109 -19.85 -4.61 -46.76
C LYS A 109 -19.96 -3.84 -48.12
N PRO A 110 -18.97 -3.96 -49.05
CA PRO A 110 -17.79 -4.82 -48.97
C PRO A 110 -16.76 -4.29 -47.97
N ILE A 111 -16.20 -5.20 -47.17
CA ILE A 111 -15.28 -4.88 -46.08
C ILE A 111 -13.92 -4.48 -46.65
N ASP A 112 -13.46 -3.27 -46.35
CA ASP A 112 -12.10 -2.83 -46.64
C ASP A 112 -11.11 -3.45 -45.66
N GLU A 113 -10.12 -4.15 -46.18
CA GLU A 113 -9.08 -4.85 -45.37
C GLU A 113 -8.34 -3.90 -44.42
N THR A 114 -7.98 -2.71 -44.90
CA THR A 114 -7.21 -1.73 -44.13
C THR A 114 -8.01 -1.22 -42.93
N ILE A 115 -9.29 -0.90 -43.18
CA ILE A 115 -10.20 -0.45 -42.11
C ILE A 115 -10.47 -1.53 -41.12
N LEU A 116 -10.75 -2.78 -41.55
CA LEU A 116 -10.98 -3.91 -40.69
C LEU A 116 -9.77 -4.16 -39.79
N ARG A 117 -8.58 -4.30 -40.37
CA ARG A 117 -7.34 -4.53 -39.62
C ARG A 117 -7.05 -3.40 -38.64
N SER A 118 -7.23 -2.13 -39.04
CA SER A 118 -6.99 -1.01 -38.13
C SER A 118 -7.90 -1.03 -36.92
N LYS A 119 -9.21 -1.25 -37.15
CA LYS A 119 -10.18 -1.32 -36.03
C LYS A 119 -9.92 -2.51 -35.10
N VAL A 120 -9.68 -3.70 -35.66
CA VAL A 120 -9.37 -4.90 -34.88
C VAL A 120 -8.09 -4.72 -34.05
N ASN A 121 -7.06 -4.08 -34.62
CA ASN A 121 -5.80 -3.84 -33.92
C ASN A 121 -5.98 -3.05 -32.62
N VAL A 122 -6.83 -2.04 -32.61
CA VAL A 122 -7.10 -1.22 -31.43
C VAL A 122 -7.61 -2.10 -30.27
N PHE A 123 -8.59 -2.97 -30.55
CA PHE A 123 -9.17 -3.85 -29.52
C PHE A 123 -8.21 -4.94 -29.07
N VAL A 124 -7.43 -5.50 -29.99
CA VAL A 124 -6.38 -6.47 -29.67
C VAL A 124 -5.33 -5.86 -28.73
N GLU A 125 -4.88 -4.64 -29.02
CA GLU A 125 -3.92 -3.94 -28.16
C GLU A 125 -4.52 -3.60 -26.79
N LEU A 126 -5.77 -3.13 -26.74
CA LEU A 126 -6.45 -2.85 -25.48
C LEU A 126 -6.59 -4.11 -24.63
N PHE A 127 -7.03 -5.22 -25.21
CA PHE A 127 -7.16 -6.50 -24.52
C PHE A 127 -5.83 -7.02 -24.02
N ALA A 128 -4.77 -6.92 -24.83
CA ALA A 128 -3.42 -7.31 -24.42
C ALA A 128 -2.91 -6.49 -23.24
N LYS A 129 -3.14 -5.17 -23.25
CA LYS A 129 -2.76 -4.26 -22.15
C LYS A 129 -3.55 -4.54 -20.88
N GLU A 130 -4.86 -4.74 -20.97
CA GLU A 130 -5.71 -5.09 -19.83
C GLU A 130 -5.24 -6.39 -19.17
N ARG A 131 -4.95 -7.41 -19.99
CA ARG A 131 -4.46 -8.70 -19.51
C ARG A 131 -3.09 -8.58 -18.85
N GLN A 132 -2.20 -7.76 -19.42
CA GLN A 132 -0.89 -7.48 -18.83
C GLN A 132 -1.01 -6.78 -17.47
N LEU A 133 -1.86 -5.75 -17.37
CA LEU A 133 -2.12 -5.04 -16.13
C LEU A 133 -2.71 -5.96 -15.05
N SER A 134 -3.67 -6.82 -15.42
CA SER A 134 -4.25 -7.78 -14.50
C SER A 134 -3.21 -8.76 -13.94
N ARG A 135 -2.30 -9.27 -14.79
CA ARG A 135 -1.19 -10.13 -14.35
C ARG A 135 -0.24 -9.40 -13.40
N GLN A 136 0.16 -8.18 -13.74
CA GLN A 136 1.04 -7.38 -12.89
C GLN A 136 0.40 -7.09 -11.53
N LEU A 137 -0.91 -6.84 -11.51
CA LEU A 137 -1.66 -6.64 -10.27
C LEU A 137 -1.68 -7.90 -9.39
N GLU A 138 -1.87 -9.07 -9.99
CA GLU A 138 -1.83 -10.36 -9.28
C GLU A 138 -0.44 -10.67 -8.72
N GLU A 139 0.61 -10.46 -9.52
CA GLU A 139 2.00 -10.63 -9.09
C GLU A 139 2.35 -9.68 -7.94
N LEU A 140 1.93 -8.41 -8.04
CA LEU A 140 2.15 -7.42 -6.98
C LEU A 140 1.42 -7.80 -5.69
N LYS A 141 0.16 -8.24 -5.79
CA LYS A 141 -0.62 -8.71 -4.63
C LYS A 141 0.03 -9.92 -3.97
N ALA A 142 0.50 -10.90 -4.76
CA ALA A 142 1.19 -12.06 -4.24
C ALA A 142 2.50 -11.68 -3.53
N ALA A 143 3.28 -10.76 -4.11
CA ALA A 143 4.51 -10.26 -3.49
C ALA A 143 4.24 -9.50 -2.17
N LEU A 144 3.18 -8.71 -2.11
CA LEU A 144 2.77 -8.02 -0.89
C LEU A 144 2.35 -9.02 0.20
N SER A 145 1.50 -10.00 -0.13
CA SER A 145 1.06 -11.02 0.83
C SER A 145 2.23 -11.87 1.37
N LEU A 146 3.20 -12.20 0.51
CA LEU A 146 4.41 -12.90 0.93
C LEU A 146 5.24 -12.04 1.88
N ASN A 147 5.38 -10.77 1.63
CA ASN A 147 6.12 -9.82 2.49
C ASN A 147 5.43 -9.66 3.87
N GLU A 148 4.09 -9.63 3.91
CA GLU A 148 3.32 -9.59 5.16
C GLU A 148 3.52 -10.87 5.98
N LEU A 149 3.39 -12.04 5.36
CA LEU A 149 3.61 -13.33 6.02
C LEU A 149 5.05 -13.43 6.56
N PHE A 150 6.04 -13.07 5.74
CA PHE A 150 7.44 -13.08 6.13
C PHE A 150 7.70 -12.18 7.34
N THR A 151 7.09 -10.99 7.35
CA THR A 151 7.20 -10.03 8.46
C THR A 151 6.59 -10.57 9.75
N ALA A 152 5.40 -11.18 9.67
CA ALA A 152 4.71 -11.73 10.84
C ALA A 152 5.47 -12.93 11.45
N VAL A 153 5.94 -13.84 10.60
CA VAL A 153 6.71 -15.04 11.03
C VAL A 153 8.04 -14.63 11.62
N LEU A 154 8.82 -13.77 10.97
CA LEU A 154 10.10 -13.30 11.50
C LEU A 154 9.95 -12.61 12.86
N GLY A 155 8.87 -11.84 13.05
CA GLY A 155 8.64 -11.16 14.32
C GLY A 155 8.49 -12.12 15.50
N HIS A 156 7.76 -13.20 15.33
CA HIS A 156 7.59 -14.23 16.35
C HIS A 156 8.88 -15.04 16.55
N ASP A 157 9.49 -15.49 15.44
CA ASP A 157 10.63 -16.39 15.48
C ASP A 157 11.93 -15.71 15.94
N LEU A 158 12.04 -14.39 15.80
CA LEU A 158 13.14 -13.61 16.37
C LEU A 158 12.89 -13.22 17.84
N ARG A 159 11.64 -12.98 18.23
CA ARG A 159 11.31 -12.62 19.62
C ARG A 159 11.58 -13.75 20.59
N ASN A 160 11.31 -14.99 20.20
CA ASN A 160 11.46 -16.16 21.05
C ASN A 160 12.93 -16.43 21.49
N PRO A 161 13.93 -16.58 20.60
CA PRO A 161 15.31 -16.77 21.00
C PRO A 161 15.87 -15.55 21.74
N LEU A 162 15.42 -14.35 21.41
CA LEU A 162 15.84 -13.13 22.07
C LEU A 162 15.32 -13.07 23.52
N SER A 163 14.08 -13.49 23.76
CA SER A 163 13.54 -13.63 25.11
C SER A 163 14.30 -14.67 25.94
N ALA A 164 14.71 -15.79 25.33
CA ALA A 164 15.53 -16.78 25.99
C ALA A 164 16.91 -16.23 26.41
N ILE A 165 17.56 -15.44 25.54
CA ILE A 165 18.84 -14.77 25.83
C ILE A 165 18.68 -13.76 26.97
N LEU A 166 17.60 -12.95 26.94
CA LEU A 166 17.32 -11.97 28.00
C LEU A 166 17.06 -12.62 29.34
N ASN A 167 16.23 -13.67 29.37
CA ASN A 167 15.93 -14.44 30.59
C ASN A 167 17.18 -15.15 31.13
N GLY A 168 18.02 -15.71 30.26
CA GLY A 168 19.29 -16.32 30.64
C GLY A 168 20.25 -15.31 31.26
N ALA A 169 20.38 -14.12 30.67
CA ALA A 169 21.21 -13.05 31.21
C ALA A 169 20.69 -12.56 32.61
N GLU A 170 19.38 -12.43 32.76
CA GLU A 170 18.74 -12.05 34.02
C GLU A 170 19.00 -13.08 35.11
N LEU A 171 18.86 -14.39 34.78
CA LEU A 171 19.12 -15.46 35.69
C LEU A 171 20.58 -15.47 36.13
N LEU A 172 21.54 -15.30 35.23
CA LEU A 172 22.96 -15.19 35.52
C LEU A 172 23.27 -14.02 36.46
N ALA A 173 22.67 -12.85 36.20
CA ALA A 173 22.85 -11.66 37.03
C ALA A 173 22.34 -11.87 38.49
N ARG A 174 21.26 -12.64 38.64
CA ARG A 174 20.67 -12.94 39.95
C ARG A 174 21.37 -14.10 40.68
N SER A 175 21.94 -15.04 39.94
CA SER A 175 22.49 -16.28 40.52
C SER A 175 23.95 -16.18 40.94
N SER A 176 24.68 -15.16 40.48
CA SER A 176 26.11 -15.02 40.79
C SER A 176 26.39 -13.67 41.47
N PRO A 177 27.07 -13.69 42.62
CA PRO A 177 27.53 -12.48 43.28
C PRO A 177 28.81 -11.90 42.66
N GLU A 178 29.39 -12.57 41.65
CA GLU A 178 30.66 -12.20 41.07
C GLU A 178 30.49 -10.94 40.15
N PRO A 179 31.22 -9.82 40.42
CA PRO A 179 31.03 -8.57 39.70
C PRO A 179 31.22 -8.69 38.20
N MET A 180 32.13 -9.55 37.73
CA MET A 180 32.37 -9.80 36.32
C MET A 180 31.17 -10.48 35.64
N VAL A 181 30.55 -11.47 36.30
CA VAL A 181 29.36 -12.16 35.80
C VAL A 181 28.19 -11.21 35.73
N VAL A 182 27.92 -10.44 36.77
CA VAL A 182 26.86 -9.44 36.85
C VAL A 182 27.02 -8.39 35.72
N SER A 183 28.24 -7.86 35.57
CA SER A 183 28.55 -6.88 34.51
C SER A 183 28.37 -7.47 33.11
N THR A 184 28.82 -8.69 32.87
CA THR A 184 28.70 -9.38 31.59
C THR A 184 27.23 -9.68 31.24
N ALA A 185 26.49 -10.19 32.21
CA ALA A 185 25.04 -10.43 32.08
C ALA A 185 24.27 -9.13 31.78
N GLY A 186 24.64 -8.03 32.45
CA GLY A 186 24.08 -6.71 32.18
C GLY A 186 24.32 -6.24 30.73
N ARG A 187 25.53 -6.48 30.19
CA ARG A 187 25.88 -6.15 28.78
C ARG A 187 25.07 -7.02 27.80
N ILE A 188 24.91 -8.32 28.07
CA ILE A 188 24.10 -9.23 27.25
C ILE A 188 22.65 -8.78 27.28
N LYS A 189 22.08 -8.49 28.44
CA LYS A 189 20.72 -7.97 28.63
C LYS A 189 20.49 -6.68 27.83
N SER A 190 21.40 -5.73 27.94
CA SER A 190 21.31 -4.45 27.21
C SER A 190 21.37 -4.64 25.70
N SER A 191 22.24 -5.55 25.22
CA SER A 191 22.35 -5.86 23.80
C SER A 191 21.12 -6.60 23.26
N GLY A 192 20.59 -7.55 24.05
CA GLY A 192 19.37 -8.28 23.71
C GLY A 192 18.14 -7.35 23.65
N LYS A 193 18.03 -6.41 24.61
CA LYS A 193 16.94 -5.42 24.60
C LYS A 193 17.00 -4.55 23.34
N ARG A 194 18.19 -4.05 22.98
CA ARG A 194 18.36 -3.27 21.74
C ARG A 194 17.96 -4.06 20.48
N MET A 195 18.30 -5.36 20.41
CA MET A 195 17.85 -6.21 19.27
C MET A 195 16.34 -6.39 19.27
N ALA A 196 15.69 -6.56 20.42
CA ALA A 196 14.24 -6.63 20.51
C ALA A 196 13.57 -5.36 19.98
N ASP A 197 14.06 -4.20 20.42
CA ASP A 197 13.55 -2.90 19.99
C ASP A 197 13.74 -2.70 18.47
N MET A 198 14.86 -3.13 17.90
CA MET A 198 15.11 -3.08 16.46
C MET A 198 14.15 -3.98 15.66
N VAL A 199 13.91 -5.20 16.15
CA VAL A 199 12.96 -6.13 15.52
C VAL A 199 11.55 -5.55 15.53
N GLU A 200 11.09 -5.02 16.67
CA GLU A 200 9.77 -4.38 16.77
C GLU A 200 9.65 -3.18 15.81
N GLN A 201 10.65 -2.32 15.73
CA GLN A 201 10.66 -1.20 14.79
C GLN A 201 10.57 -1.65 13.33
N LEU A 202 11.28 -2.71 12.95
CA LEU A 202 11.20 -3.27 11.60
C LEU A 202 9.81 -3.84 11.29
N LEU A 203 9.21 -4.53 12.27
CA LEU A 203 7.87 -5.08 12.16
C LEU A 203 6.80 -3.99 12.05
N ASP A 204 6.92 -2.92 12.83
CA ASP A 204 6.03 -1.76 12.74
C ASP A 204 6.10 -1.11 11.35
N VAL A 205 7.31 -0.88 10.82
CA VAL A 205 7.51 -0.32 9.46
C VAL A 205 6.89 -1.22 8.40
N ALA A 206 7.06 -2.53 8.51
CA ALA A 206 6.51 -3.47 7.55
C ALA A 206 4.97 -3.52 7.59
N ARG A 207 4.35 -3.55 8.80
CA ARG A 207 2.89 -3.49 8.96
C ARG A 207 2.30 -2.20 8.40
N ILE A 208 2.94 -1.07 8.68
CA ILE A 208 2.50 0.23 8.16
C ILE A 208 2.53 0.26 6.64
N ARG A 209 3.61 -0.22 6.01
CA ARG A 209 3.74 -0.27 4.54
C ARG A 209 2.73 -1.20 3.87
N ALA A 210 2.34 -2.26 4.55
CA ALA A 210 1.31 -3.19 4.08
C ALA A 210 -0.13 -2.64 4.22
N GLY A 211 -0.30 -1.42 4.78
CA GLY A 211 -1.62 -0.84 5.03
C GLY A 211 -2.38 -1.49 6.19
N GLY A 212 -1.72 -2.38 6.95
CA GLY A 212 -2.32 -3.18 8.01
C GLY A 212 -2.24 -2.57 9.41
N LEU A 213 -2.03 -1.26 9.55
CA LEU A 213 -2.03 -0.61 10.86
C LEU A 213 -3.48 -0.29 11.29
N GLU A 214 -4.12 -1.23 11.95
CA GLU A 214 -5.37 -0.97 12.67
C GLU A 214 -5.07 -0.29 14.01
N LEU A 215 -5.56 0.95 14.18
CA LEU A 215 -5.44 1.69 15.43
C LEU A 215 -6.56 1.29 16.38
N ARG A 216 -6.22 0.94 17.62
CA ARG A 216 -7.17 0.76 18.72
C ARG A 216 -7.35 2.09 19.46
N ARG A 217 -8.21 2.95 18.90
CA ARG A 217 -8.46 4.27 19.49
C ARG A 217 -9.35 4.14 20.70
N GLU A 218 -8.92 4.76 21.80
CA GLU A 218 -9.69 4.91 23.04
C GLU A 218 -9.44 6.30 23.64
N ARG A 219 -10.33 6.74 24.50
CA ARG A 219 -10.17 8.03 25.19
C ARG A 219 -8.97 7.97 26.13
N THR A 220 -7.85 8.53 25.70
CA THR A 220 -6.54 8.42 26.33
C THR A 220 -6.14 9.77 26.95
N SER A 221 -5.69 9.74 28.20
CA SER A 221 -5.01 10.89 28.84
C SER A 221 -3.57 10.95 28.38
N ILE A 222 -3.25 11.89 27.51
CA ILE A 222 -1.88 12.07 26.98
C ILE A 222 -0.92 12.56 28.08
N GLU A 223 -1.41 13.33 29.06
CA GLU A 223 -0.62 13.70 30.22
C GLU A 223 -0.14 12.50 31.02
N SER A 224 -1.04 11.58 31.40
CA SER A 224 -0.69 10.39 32.16
C SER A 224 0.28 9.50 31.40
N LEU A 225 0.09 9.37 30.07
CA LEU A 225 0.99 8.64 29.20
C LEU A 225 2.38 9.27 29.18
N CYS A 226 2.50 10.57 29.04
CA CYS A 226 3.77 11.29 29.05
C CYS A 226 4.49 11.15 30.41
N ARG A 227 3.79 11.26 31.54
CA ARG A 227 4.37 11.10 32.88
C ARG A 227 4.95 9.70 33.08
N ASN A 228 4.23 8.65 32.71
CA ASN A 228 4.71 7.27 32.80
C ASN A 228 6.00 7.06 31.99
N ILE A 229 6.06 7.61 30.76
CA ILE A 229 7.26 7.49 29.91
C ILE A 229 8.44 8.24 30.52
N VAL A 230 8.22 9.43 31.07
CA VAL A 230 9.28 10.20 31.72
C VAL A 230 9.82 9.45 32.95
N GLU A 231 8.95 8.82 33.75
CA GLU A 231 9.37 7.98 34.88
C GLU A 231 10.21 6.78 34.44
N GLU A 232 9.80 6.09 33.36
CA GLU A 232 10.58 4.98 32.81
C GLU A 232 11.95 5.43 32.29
N LEU A 233 12.00 6.56 31.59
CA LEU A 233 13.25 7.10 31.07
C LEU A 233 14.18 7.61 32.18
N ALA A 234 13.63 8.20 33.25
CA ALA A 234 14.42 8.65 34.41
C ALA A 234 15.11 7.46 35.11
N ALA A 235 14.48 6.30 35.18
CA ALA A 235 15.10 5.08 35.71
C ALA A 235 16.30 4.61 34.85
N ALA A 236 16.24 4.81 33.53
CA ALA A 236 17.32 4.43 32.61
C ALA A 236 18.41 5.52 32.47
N HIS A 237 18.06 6.77 32.72
CA HIS A 237 18.92 7.95 32.60
C HIS A 237 18.87 8.83 33.87
N PRO A 238 19.54 8.44 34.97
CA PRO A 238 19.42 9.12 36.28
C PRO A 238 19.80 10.64 36.27
N HIS A 239 20.53 11.07 35.27
CA HIS A 239 20.95 12.47 35.11
C HIS A 239 20.08 13.28 34.14
N ALA A 240 19.12 12.62 33.47
CA ALA A 240 18.22 13.31 32.55
C ALA A 240 17.17 14.13 33.31
N ARG A 241 16.98 15.38 32.92
CA ARG A 241 15.93 16.25 33.44
C ARG A 241 14.88 16.47 32.36
N VAL A 242 13.63 16.12 32.64
CA VAL A 242 12.50 16.41 31.77
C VAL A 242 11.47 17.21 32.56
N ASN A 243 11.15 18.43 32.08
CA ASN A 243 10.11 19.25 32.63
C ASN A 243 8.80 19.03 31.85
N ILE A 244 7.72 18.67 32.53
CA ILE A 244 6.42 18.47 31.93
C ILE A 244 5.51 19.64 32.27
N SER A 245 4.89 20.23 31.27
CA SER A 245 3.82 21.23 31.42
C SER A 245 2.60 20.78 30.61
N CYS A 246 1.41 21.01 31.17
CA CYS A 246 0.16 20.66 30.54
C CYS A 246 -0.82 21.83 30.62
N SER A 247 -1.58 22.05 29.55
CA SER A 247 -2.61 23.10 29.48
C SER A 247 -3.85 22.61 28.74
N GLY A 248 -5.01 23.07 29.16
CA GLY A 248 -6.31 22.69 28.55
C GLY A 248 -6.74 21.26 28.82
N ASP A 249 -7.57 20.73 27.91
CA ASP A 249 -8.03 19.31 27.99
C ASP A 249 -7.02 18.42 27.25
N VAL A 250 -6.34 17.58 27.98
CA VAL A 250 -5.24 16.71 27.52
C VAL A 250 -5.69 15.30 27.12
N HIS A 251 -6.98 15.09 26.85
CA HIS A 251 -7.53 13.83 26.37
C HIS A 251 -7.71 13.85 24.85
N ALA A 252 -7.43 12.71 24.22
CA ALA A 252 -7.70 12.48 22.79
C ALA A 252 -8.13 11.03 22.55
N ASP A 253 -8.88 10.79 21.46
CA ASP A 253 -9.19 9.44 20.97
C ASP A 253 -7.99 8.89 20.20
N ALA A 254 -7.14 8.18 20.90
CA ALA A 254 -5.85 7.72 20.36
C ALA A 254 -5.53 6.28 20.79
N ASP A 255 -4.69 5.62 20.01
CA ASP A 255 -4.08 4.35 20.42
C ASP A 255 -2.96 4.64 21.43
N ALA A 256 -3.22 4.33 22.70
CA ALA A 256 -2.32 4.62 23.80
C ALA A 256 -0.92 4.02 23.60
N SER A 257 -0.83 2.81 23.06
CA SER A 257 0.46 2.12 22.86
C SER A 257 1.29 2.78 21.76
N ARG A 258 0.64 3.20 20.67
CA ARG A 258 1.30 3.89 19.55
C ARG A 258 1.70 5.31 19.92
N MET A 259 0.87 6.01 20.67
CA MET A 259 1.22 7.34 21.19
C MET A 259 2.35 7.27 22.22
N ALA A 260 2.39 6.22 23.06
CA ALA A 260 3.53 5.98 23.95
C ALA A 260 4.83 5.80 23.17
N GLN A 261 4.80 5.07 22.08
CA GLN A 261 5.97 4.88 21.21
C GLN A 261 6.40 6.19 20.51
N VAL A 262 5.44 7.05 20.10
CA VAL A 262 5.73 8.39 19.55
C VAL A 262 6.47 9.24 20.59
N VAL A 263 5.91 9.36 21.79
CA VAL A 263 6.50 10.18 22.86
C VAL A 263 7.86 9.62 23.29
N SER A 264 7.99 8.32 23.47
CA SER A 264 9.23 7.65 23.83
C SER A 264 10.35 7.87 22.80
N ASN A 265 10.02 7.73 21.49
CA ASN A 265 10.99 7.99 20.42
C ASN A 265 11.46 9.44 20.40
N LEU A 266 10.55 10.40 20.56
CA LEU A 266 10.90 11.82 20.55
C LEU A 266 11.70 12.22 21.80
N LEU A 267 11.30 11.74 22.98
CA LEU A 267 12.04 12.00 24.22
C LEU A 267 13.43 11.35 24.21
N SER A 268 13.54 10.10 23.74
CA SER A 268 14.84 9.43 23.61
C SER A 268 15.77 10.18 22.67
N ASN A 269 15.26 10.70 21.54
CA ASN A 269 16.01 11.54 20.63
C ASN A 269 16.45 12.85 21.32
N ALA A 270 15.55 13.50 22.04
CA ALA A 270 15.84 14.76 22.74
C ALA A 270 16.94 14.58 23.82
N LEU A 271 16.89 13.47 24.56
CA LEU A 271 17.89 13.14 25.58
C LEU A 271 19.24 12.71 24.98
N GLN A 272 19.22 12.01 23.84
CA GLN A 272 20.44 11.53 23.18
C GLN A 272 21.20 12.66 22.47
N HIS A 273 20.49 13.62 21.91
CA HIS A 273 21.06 14.68 21.08
C HIS A 273 21.07 16.05 21.76
N GLY A 274 20.37 16.17 22.90
CA GLY A 274 20.38 17.36 23.74
C GLY A 274 21.69 17.57 24.51
N ALA A 275 21.92 18.78 25.01
CA ALA A 275 23.01 19.05 25.91
C ALA A 275 22.71 18.41 27.28
N ALA A 276 23.69 17.69 27.84
CA ALA A 276 23.49 16.87 29.05
C ALA A 276 23.10 17.70 30.31
N GLN A 277 23.33 19.01 30.29
CA GLN A 277 23.06 19.91 31.42
C GLN A 277 21.70 20.60 31.32
N ASP A 278 21.13 20.67 30.13
CA ASP A 278 19.87 21.37 29.88
C ASP A 278 18.68 20.44 29.98
N PRO A 279 17.58 20.83 30.64
CA PRO A 279 16.40 20.02 30.71
C PRO A 279 15.70 19.92 29.35
N VAL A 280 15.12 18.76 29.07
CA VAL A 280 14.18 18.60 27.96
C VAL A 280 12.81 19.12 28.39
N GLU A 281 12.18 19.95 27.59
CA GLU A 281 10.86 20.48 27.85
C GLU A 281 9.83 19.65 27.09
N LEU A 282 8.85 19.10 27.80
CA LEU A 282 7.69 18.38 27.26
C LEU A 282 6.42 19.16 27.60
N GLU A 283 5.78 19.67 26.59
CA GLU A 283 4.51 20.42 26.72
C GLU A 283 3.38 19.64 26.06
N VAL A 284 2.25 19.49 26.77
CA VAL A 284 0.99 18.94 26.25
C VAL A 284 -0.02 20.06 26.22
N ASP A 285 -0.41 20.49 25.04
CA ASP A 285 -1.34 21.61 24.82
C ASP A 285 -2.68 21.13 24.29
N GLY A 286 -3.68 21.21 25.11
CA GLY A 286 -5.06 20.94 24.79
C GLY A 286 -5.95 22.18 24.77
N THR A 287 -5.42 23.37 24.62
CA THR A 287 -6.18 24.63 24.59
C THR A 287 -6.89 24.85 23.25
N GLU A 288 -6.36 24.31 22.15
CA GLU A 288 -6.99 24.43 20.83
C GLU A 288 -8.20 23.50 20.71
N PRO A 289 -9.37 24.02 20.32
CA PRO A 289 -10.55 23.20 20.11
C PRO A 289 -10.36 22.16 18.98
N GLY A 290 -10.59 20.88 19.29
CA GLY A 290 -10.53 19.79 18.31
C GLY A 290 -9.14 19.23 18.02
N ARG A 291 -8.08 19.83 18.54
CA ARG A 291 -6.70 19.33 18.39
C ARG A 291 -5.98 19.24 19.74
N LEU A 292 -5.01 18.35 19.82
CA LEU A 292 -4.10 18.21 20.93
C LEU A 292 -2.68 18.27 20.41
N GLY A 293 -1.87 19.18 20.98
CA GLY A 293 -0.46 19.38 20.68
C GLY A 293 0.45 18.69 21.69
N ILE A 294 1.53 18.06 21.22
CA ILE A 294 2.64 17.59 22.06
C ILE A 294 3.89 18.23 21.51
N ARG A 295 4.59 19.01 22.34
CA ARG A 295 5.82 19.69 21.96
C ARG A 295 6.97 19.19 22.81
N ILE A 296 8.07 18.77 22.16
CA ILE A 296 9.29 18.33 22.85
C ILE A 296 10.44 19.19 22.35
N ARG A 297 11.06 19.91 23.28
CA ARG A 297 12.16 20.83 23.01
C ARG A 297 13.40 20.43 23.78
N ASN A 298 14.55 20.43 23.11
CA ASN A 298 15.86 20.20 23.70
C ASN A 298 16.89 21.20 23.18
N ALA A 299 17.93 21.47 23.99
CA ALA A 299 19.11 22.17 23.54
C ALA A 299 19.90 21.28 22.55
N GLY A 300 20.28 21.83 21.40
CA GLY A 300 20.96 21.16 20.31
C GLY A 300 20.36 21.53 18.97
N SER A 301 21.16 21.50 17.91
CA SER A 301 20.73 21.93 16.58
C SER A 301 20.85 20.79 15.59
N ILE A 302 19.87 20.66 14.70
CA ILE A 302 19.91 19.80 13.52
C ILE A 302 20.40 20.65 12.34
N PRO A 303 21.43 20.23 11.59
CA PRO A 303 21.86 20.93 10.40
C PRO A 303 20.69 21.14 9.42
N GLU A 304 20.55 22.33 8.86
CA GLU A 304 19.46 22.67 7.93
C GLU A 304 19.34 21.69 6.75
N ALA A 305 20.48 21.26 6.23
CA ALA A 305 20.54 20.26 5.15
C ALA A 305 19.95 18.88 5.53
N ALA A 306 19.85 18.55 6.82
CA ALA A 306 19.30 17.28 7.30
C ALA A 306 17.80 17.35 7.58
N LEU A 307 17.23 18.52 7.86
CA LEU A 307 15.82 18.71 8.22
C LEU A 307 14.81 18.07 7.22
N PRO A 308 14.98 18.20 5.89
CA PRO A 308 14.01 17.60 4.94
C PRO A 308 13.98 16.08 4.97
N ALA A 309 15.02 15.45 5.49
CA ALA A 309 15.21 13.99 5.41
C ALA A 309 15.13 13.27 6.76
N ILE A 310 15.01 13.98 7.90
CA ILE A 310 15.04 13.35 9.23
C ILE A 310 13.90 12.36 9.49
N PHE A 311 12.77 12.53 8.80
CA PHE A 311 11.63 11.61 8.86
C PHE A 311 11.70 10.48 7.80
N GLN A 312 12.78 10.41 7.00
CA GLN A 312 12.98 9.31 6.06
C GLN A 312 13.57 8.08 6.78
N PRO A 313 13.19 6.87 6.39
CA PRO A 313 13.72 5.66 7.01
C PRO A 313 15.24 5.54 6.75
N PHE A 314 15.97 5.02 7.73
CA PHE A 314 17.42 4.76 7.67
C PHE A 314 18.31 6.00 7.49
N HIS A 315 17.80 7.22 7.74
CA HIS A 315 18.55 8.46 7.47
C HIS A 315 19.71 8.71 8.45
N SER A 316 19.75 8.04 9.60
CA SER A 316 20.83 8.15 10.60
C SER A 316 22.18 7.53 10.16
N ARG A 317 22.27 6.95 8.95
CA ARG A 317 23.44 6.19 8.48
C ARG A 317 24.69 7.02 8.14
N GLN A 318 24.64 8.34 8.10
CA GLN A 318 25.81 9.17 7.79
C GLN A 318 26.79 9.33 8.98
N ALA A 319 26.48 8.81 10.16
CA ALA A 319 27.39 8.81 11.31
C ALA A 319 27.85 7.36 11.63
N ILE A 320 28.56 6.74 10.70
CA ILE A 320 29.01 5.32 10.73
C ILE A 320 29.97 4.98 11.90
N ASN A 321 30.37 5.93 12.73
CA ASN A 321 31.44 5.76 13.73
C ASN A 321 31.03 5.87 15.21
N ARG A 322 29.75 5.79 15.58
CA ARG A 322 29.36 5.74 17.00
C ARG A 322 28.65 4.43 17.33
N PRO A 323 29.25 3.57 18.19
CA PRO A 323 28.64 2.30 18.62
C PRO A 323 27.54 2.61 19.63
N ASN A 324 26.32 2.89 19.20
CA ASN A 324 25.09 2.92 20.01
C ASN A 324 23.92 3.63 19.30
N GLN A 325 24.01 3.90 17.99
CA GLN A 325 22.92 4.52 17.25
C GLN A 325 21.93 3.44 16.75
N GLY A 326 20.63 3.71 16.95
CA GLY A 326 19.54 2.87 16.44
C GLY A 326 19.50 2.84 14.91
N LEU A 327 18.56 2.10 14.32
CA LEU A 327 18.40 1.89 12.88
C LEU A 327 18.02 3.16 12.09
N GLY A 328 17.81 4.30 12.74
CA GLY A 328 17.32 5.52 12.09
C GLY A 328 15.85 5.39 11.64
N LEU A 329 15.08 4.57 12.33
CA LEU A 329 13.64 4.34 12.07
C LEU A 329 12.73 5.09 13.04
N GLY A 330 13.24 5.57 14.19
CA GLY A 330 12.40 6.16 15.24
C GLY A 330 11.55 7.34 14.78
N LEU A 331 12.15 8.32 14.09
CA LEU A 331 11.41 9.49 13.58
C LEU A 331 10.48 9.13 12.42
N TYR A 332 10.85 8.17 11.58
CA TYR A 332 9.95 7.64 10.54
C TYR A 332 8.70 7.01 11.16
N ILE A 333 8.86 6.19 12.21
CA ILE A 333 7.76 5.57 12.96
C ILE A 333 6.88 6.64 13.62
N VAL A 334 7.48 7.68 14.21
CA VAL A 334 6.76 8.83 14.77
C VAL A 334 5.83 9.43 13.71
N ARG A 335 6.38 9.77 12.55
CA ARG A 335 5.61 10.35 11.45
C ARG A 335 4.45 9.45 11.04
N MET A 336 4.72 8.17 10.82
CA MET A 336 3.71 7.21 10.36
C MET A 336 2.58 7.03 11.37
N PHE A 337 2.90 6.92 12.68
CA PHE A 337 1.86 6.78 13.70
C PHE A 337 1.03 8.06 13.87
N VAL A 338 1.66 9.22 13.82
CA VAL A 338 0.95 10.51 13.88
C VAL A 338 0.02 10.69 12.67
N GLU A 339 0.51 10.42 11.46
CA GLU A 339 -0.29 10.46 10.22
C GLU A 339 -1.47 9.45 10.25
N SER A 340 -1.25 8.24 10.78
CA SER A 340 -2.32 7.25 10.96
C SER A 340 -3.41 7.71 11.94
N HIS A 341 -3.06 8.56 12.91
CA HIS A 341 -4.03 9.21 13.79
C HIS A 341 -4.74 10.42 13.14
N GLY A 342 -4.40 10.76 11.89
CA GLY A 342 -4.90 11.97 11.20
C GLY A 342 -4.21 13.26 11.66
N GLY A 343 -3.05 13.12 12.28
CA GLY A 343 -2.25 14.20 12.81
C GLY A 343 -1.11 14.64 11.87
N THR A 344 -0.29 15.57 12.38
CA THR A 344 0.92 16.07 11.72
C THR A 344 2.08 16.14 12.71
N VAL A 345 3.30 15.91 12.23
CA VAL A 345 4.53 16.13 12.99
C VAL A 345 5.44 17.09 12.24
N ASN A 346 5.95 18.08 12.95
CA ASN A 346 6.87 19.08 12.44
C ASN A 346 8.13 19.15 13.31
N VAL A 347 9.21 19.70 12.75
CA VAL A 347 10.46 19.95 13.45
C VAL A 347 10.94 21.35 13.09
N GLU A 348 11.41 22.05 14.09
CA GLU A 348 12.09 23.34 13.97
C GLU A 348 13.40 23.25 14.71
N SER A 349 14.48 23.72 14.09
CA SER A 349 15.80 23.76 14.71
C SER A 349 16.41 25.15 14.48
N ALA A 350 16.37 25.98 15.49
CA ALA A 350 16.87 27.35 15.47
C ALA A 350 17.43 27.76 16.85
N ASP A 351 18.30 28.73 16.87
CA ASP A 351 18.86 29.36 18.10
C ASP A 351 19.44 28.35 19.10
N GLY A 352 20.08 27.30 18.60
CA GLY A 352 20.68 26.28 19.45
C GLY A 352 19.70 25.29 20.06
N HIS A 353 18.42 25.28 19.64
CA HIS A 353 17.38 24.38 20.12
C HIS A 353 16.71 23.62 18.98
N THR A 354 16.26 22.43 19.27
CA THR A 354 15.41 21.64 18.40
C THR A 354 14.06 21.40 19.06
N THR A 355 12.98 21.65 18.33
CA THR A 355 11.60 21.46 18.79
C THR A 355 10.86 20.55 17.83
N PHE A 356 10.35 19.43 18.33
CA PHE A 356 9.40 18.57 17.63
C PHE A 356 7.99 18.90 18.10
N THR A 357 7.08 19.11 17.15
CA THR A 357 5.67 19.41 17.43
C THR A 357 4.80 18.36 16.76
N VAL A 358 4.05 17.62 17.56
CA VAL A 358 3.03 16.65 17.13
C VAL A 358 1.67 17.27 17.37
N SER A 359 0.78 17.19 16.38
CA SER A 359 -0.62 17.64 16.51
C SER A 359 -1.55 16.53 16.04
N ILE A 360 -2.44 16.08 16.92
CA ILE A 360 -3.44 15.03 16.59
C ILE A 360 -4.86 15.58 16.77
N PRO A 361 -5.85 15.09 16.00
CA PRO A 361 -7.25 15.40 16.27
C PRO A 361 -7.67 14.78 17.61
N ARG A 362 -8.59 15.43 18.32
CA ARG A 362 -9.12 14.91 19.59
C ARG A 362 -10.19 13.85 19.42
N ARG A 363 -10.85 13.84 18.24
CA ARG A 363 -11.93 12.90 17.83
C ARG A 363 -11.64 12.34 16.47
#